data_3248042054af7594b89c0412e640d09c
#
_entry.id   3248042054af7594b89c0412e640d09c
#
_cell.length_a   1.000
_cell.length_b   1.000
_cell.length_c   1.000
_cell.angle_alpha   90.00
_cell.angle_beta   90.00
_cell.angle_gamma   90.00
#
_symmetry.space_group_name_H-M   'P 1'
#
loop_
_entity.id
_entity.type
_entity.pdbx_description
1 polymer ?
#
loop_
_entity_poly.entity_id
_entity_poly.type
_entity_poly.pdbx_seq_one_letter_code
_entity_poly.pdbx_strand_id
1 'polypeptide(L)'
;KDENRSLVAFKAGNRTVTSLLIKGRYPDVKEHLPSEEIPAYAVVNTQDLIDSVRRVSLVLESDAPVKCQFEEGKLVLEAFDNEVAQASESLPIELTGAGKVISLRPRYVIDGLAGVHSEFTRISFMDKGNPNKPSPVLISSQAAKDDKDSDNYRYVLQPHLLLGQ
;
A
#
# COMPACT_ATOMS: atom_id res chain seq x y z
N LYS A 1 2.65 11.02 -42.54
CA LYS A 1 3.26 9.68 -42.25
C LYS A 1 3.76 9.75 -40.81
N ASP A 2 2.95 9.21 -39.87
CA ASP A 2 3.37 9.05 -38.45
C ASP A 2 4.25 7.80 -38.37
N GLU A 3 5.53 7.93 -38.61
CA GLU A 3 6.49 6.83 -38.75
C GLU A 3 6.90 6.19 -37.40
N ASN A 4 6.20 6.46 -36.29
CA ASN A 4 6.71 6.00 -35.01
C ASN A 4 5.64 5.61 -33.96
N ARG A 5 4.49 5.12 -34.38
CA ARG A 5 3.47 4.57 -33.49
C ARG A 5 3.53 3.05 -33.50
N SER A 6 4.05 2.46 -32.42
CA SER A 6 4.01 1.01 -32.23
C SER A 6 2.69 0.64 -31.55
N LEU A 7 2.02 -0.38 -32.08
CA LEU A 7 0.77 -0.92 -31.56
C LEU A 7 1.00 -2.32 -30.99
N VAL A 8 0.27 -2.63 -29.93
CA VAL A 8 0.11 -4.00 -29.42
C VAL A 8 -1.34 -4.41 -29.57
N ALA A 9 -1.58 -5.63 -30.01
CA ALA A 9 -2.92 -6.20 -30.11
C ALA A 9 -3.02 -7.47 -29.24
N PHE A 10 -4.10 -7.56 -28.48
CA PHE A 10 -4.47 -8.73 -27.68
C PHE A 10 -5.70 -9.36 -28.28
N LYS A 11 -5.65 -10.67 -28.55
CA LYS A 11 -6.78 -11.42 -29.09
C LYS A 11 -7.19 -12.52 -28.11
N ALA A 12 -8.46 -12.51 -27.73
CA ALA A 12 -9.08 -13.53 -26.88
C ALA A 12 -10.42 -13.96 -27.50
N GLY A 13 -10.48 -15.17 -28.00
CA GLY A 13 -11.66 -15.68 -28.74
C GLY A 13 -11.94 -14.82 -29.95
N ASN A 14 -13.14 -14.24 -30.03
CA ASN A 14 -13.60 -13.37 -31.13
C ASN A 14 -13.36 -11.86 -30.87
N ARG A 15 -12.68 -11.50 -29.78
CA ARG A 15 -12.38 -10.10 -29.44
C ARG A 15 -10.91 -9.79 -29.69
N THR A 16 -10.67 -8.61 -30.26
CA THR A 16 -9.32 -8.05 -30.42
C THR A 16 -9.32 -6.64 -29.84
N VAL A 17 -8.37 -6.38 -28.96
CA VAL A 17 -8.13 -5.05 -28.38
C VAL A 17 -6.76 -4.59 -28.81
N THR A 18 -6.68 -3.37 -29.34
CA THR A 18 -5.43 -2.76 -29.80
C THR A 18 -5.14 -1.51 -28.99
N SER A 19 -3.89 -1.36 -28.54
CA SER A 19 -3.42 -0.19 -27.78
C SER A 19 -2.12 0.34 -28.38
N LEU A 20 -1.88 1.63 -28.15
CA LEU A 20 -0.58 2.25 -28.43
C LEU A 20 0.44 1.83 -27.38
N LEU A 21 1.65 1.49 -27.83
CA LEU A 21 2.76 1.29 -26.92
C LEU A 21 3.30 2.64 -26.42
N ILE A 22 3.51 2.72 -25.13
CA ILE A 22 4.22 3.85 -24.52
C ILE A 22 5.69 3.75 -24.92
N LYS A 23 6.25 4.85 -25.40
CA LYS A 23 7.69 4.93 -25.69
C LYS A 23 8.46 5.12 -24.39
N GLY A 24 9.46 4.28 -24.16
CA GLY A 24 10.32 4.36 -22.99
C GLY A 24 10.72 2.97 -22.49
N ARG A 25 11.66 2.97 -21.55
CA ARG A 25 12.04 1.75 -20.85
C ARG A 25 10.98 1.44 -19.79
N TYR A 26 10.48 0.22 -19.78
CA TYR A 26 9.61 -0.26 -18.69
C TYR A 26 10.41 -0.26 -17.37
N PRO A 27 9.85 0.29 -16.28
CA PRO A 27 10.52 0.26 -14.98
C PRO A 27 10.77 -1.18 -14.53
N ASP A 28 11.95 -1.45 -13.98
CA ASP A 28 12.24 -2.76 -13.41
C ASP A 28 11.56 -2.90 -12.04
N VAL A 29 10.33 -3.44 -12.06
CA VAL A 29 9.53 -3.62 -10.85
C VAL A 29 10.19 -4.60 -9.86
N LYS A 30 11.00 -5.55 -10.36
CA LYS A 30 11.67 -6.53 -9.51
C LYS A 30 12.68 -5.91 -8.55
N GLU A 31 13.32 -4.82 -8.95
CA GLU A 31 14.25 -4.07 -8.08
C GLU A 31 13.56 -3.42 -6.87
N HIS A 32 12.24 -3.24 -6.94
CA HIS A 32 11.45 -2.63 -5.87
C HIS A 32 10.82 -3.67 -4.93
N LEU A 33 10.73 -4.92 -5.35
CA LEU A 33 10.24 -6.01 -4.53
C LEU A 33 11.36 -6.57 -3.65
N PRO A 34 11.07 -6.96 -2.40
CA PRO A 34 12.06 -7.62 -1.55
C PRO A 34 12.42 -8.99 -2.13
N SER A 35 13.70 -9.34 -2.07
CA SER A 35 14.23 -10.66 -2.42
C SER A 35 14.22 -11.63 -1.24
N GLU A 36 14.10 -11.11 -0.03
CA GLU A 36 14.11 -11.86 1.23
C GLU A 36 12.85 -11.57 2.04
N GLU A 37 12.57 -12.45 3.00
CA GLU A 37 11.46 -12.27 3.94
C GLU A 37 11.71 -11.02 4.81
N ILE A 38 10.68 -10.19 4.96
CA ILE A 38 10.75 -8.97 5.77
C ILE A 38 10.40 -9.34 7.22
N PRO A 39 11.32 -9.15 8.19
CA PRO A 39 11.13 -9.61 9.55
C PRO A 39 10.12 -8.79 10.37
N ALA A 40 9.82 -7.55 9.96
CA ALA A 40 8.88 -6.67 10.65
C ALA A 40 7.63 -6.44 9.81
N TYR A 41 6.47 -6.82 10.32
CA TYR A 41 5.20 -6.69 9.64
C TYR A 41 4.01 -6.64 10.60
N ALA A 42 2.89 -6.13 10.10
CA ALA A 42 1.60 -6.18 10.76
C ALA A 42 0.60 -6.98 9.95
N VAL A 43 -0.26 -7.74 10.62
CA VAL A 43 -1.39 -8.48 10.04
C VAL A 43 -2.68 -7.85 10.54
N VAL A 44 -3.57 -7.51 9.62
CA VAL A 44 -4.83 -6.82 9.89
C VAL A 44 -5.95 -7.42 9.04
N ASN A 45 -7.20 -7.38 9.52
CA ASN A 45 -8.34 -7.75 8.68
C ASN A 45 -8.47 -6.77 7.50
N THR A 46 -8.55 -7.31 6.29
CA THR A 46 -8.52 -6.54 5.05
C THR A 46 -9.70 -5.57 4.95
N GLN A 47 -10.91 -6.04 5.24
CA GLN A 47 -12.11 -5.22 5.11
C GLN A 47 -12.17 -4.13 6.19
N ASP A 48 -11.82 -4.46 7.42
CA ASP A 48 -11.78 -3.48 8.52
C ASP A 48 -10.79 -2.35 8.21
N LEU A 49 -9.62 -2.69 7.64
CA LEU A 49 -8.64 -1.69 7.24
C LEU A 49 -9.17 -0.78 6.12
N ILE A 50 -9.78 -1.35 5.08
CA ILE A 50 -10.38 -0.57 3.98
C ILE A 50 -11.40 0.41 4.52
N ASP A 51 -12.32 -0.07 5.37
CA ASP A 51 -13.42 0.74 5.88
C ASP A 51 -12.94 1.83 6.83
N SER A 52 -11.94 1.53 7.68
CA SER A 52 -11.34 2.53 8.56
C SER A 52 -10.55 3.59 7.81
N VAL A 53 -9.75 3.20 6.81
CA VAL A 53 -9.04 4.19 5.97
C VAL A 53 -10.03 5.08 5.24
N ARG A 54 -11.14 4.54 4.72
CA ARG A 54 -12.20 5.35 4.10
C ARG A 54 -12.82 6.33 5.07
N ARG A 55 -13.19 5.89 6.29
CA ARG A 55 -13.82 6.76 7.29
C ARG A 55 -12.90 7.88 7.75
N VAL A 56 -11.64 7.57 8.13
CA VAL A 56 -10.71 8.62 8.58
C VAL A 56 -10.36 9.59 7.48
N SER A 57 -10.37 9.15 6.22
CA SER A 57 -10.06 10.03 5.07
C SER A 57 -11.15 11.04 4.74
N LEU A 58 -12.36 10.89 5.28
CA LEU A 58 -13.48 11.83 5.01
C LEU A 58 -13.21 13.25 5.51
N VAL A 59 -12.34 13.41 6.49
CA VAL A 59 -11.97 14.74 7.02
C VAL A 59 -10.82 15.38 6.26
N LEU A 60 -10.16 14.66 5.36
CA LEU A 60 -9.00 15.17 4.63
C LEU A 60 -9.44 16.00 3.41
N GLU A 61 -8.83 17.15 3.25
CA GLU A 61 -8.87 17.87 1.98
C GLU A 61 -7.95 17.19 0.97
N SER A 62 -8.53 16.90 -0.22
CA SER A 62 -7.76 16.36 -1.35
C SER A 62 -7.05 15.01 -1.02
N ASP A 63 -5.79 14.91 -1.36
CA ASP A 63 -4.96 13.69 -1.35
C ASP A 63 -3.96 13.68 -0.17
N ALA A 64 -4.34 14.31 0.95
CA ALA A 64 -3.51 14.38 2.15
C ALA A 64 -3.29 12.98 2.76
N PRO A 65 -2.10 12.71 3.33
CA PRO A 65 -1.79 11.40 3.90
C PRO A 65 -2.44 11.21 5.27
N VAL A 66 -2.83 9.96 5.57
CA VAL A 66 -3.21 9.48 6.90
C VAL A 66 -1.95 9.00 7.62
N LYS A 67 -1.78 9.41 8.87
CA LYS A 67 -0.77 8.89 9.77
C LYS A 67 -1.21 7.52 10.27
N CYS A 68 -0.36 6.52 10.11
CA CYS A 68 -0.57 5.14 10.53
C CYS A 68 0.46 4.80 11.61
N GLN A 69 0.02 4.53 12.81
CA GLN A 69 0.87 4.19 13.95
C GLN A 69 0.63 2.72 14.32
N PHE A 70 1.62 1.89 14.01
CA PHE A 70 1.61 0.45 14.30
C PHE A 70 2.23 0.22 15.66
N GLU A 71 1.44 -0.28 16.59
CA GLU A 71 1.84 -0.63 17.95
C GLU A 71 1.45 -2.09 18.25
N GLU A 72 1.98 -2.65 19.32
CA GLU A 72 1.58 -3.99 19.73
C GLU A 72 0.06 -4.07 19.95
N GLY A 73 -0.59 -4.98 19.23
CA GLY A 73 -2.03 -5.24 19.31
C GLY A 73 -2.94 -4.22 18.62
N LYS A 74 -2.43 -3.07 18.13
CA LYS A 74 -3.28 -2.06 17.48
C LYS A 74 -2.60 -1.26 16.39
N LEU A 75 -3.38 -0.87 15.39
CA LEU A 75 -3.06 0.16 14.42
C LEU A 75 -3.93 1.39 14.69
N VAL A 76 -3.31 2.53 14.92
CA VAL A 76 -4.02 3.82 15.03
C VAL A 76 -3.88 4.57 13.71
N LEU A 77 -5.01 4.96 13.15
CA LEU A 77 -5.10 5.81 11.96
C LEU A 77 -5.52 7.21 12.39
N GLU A 78 -4.74 8.21 12.01
CA GLU A 78 -5.02 9.61 12.33
C GLU A 78 -5.00 10.46 11.06
N ALA A 79 -6.05 11.24 10.88
CA ALA A 79 -6.20 12.20 9.79
C ALA A 79 -6.42 13.59 10.39
N PHE A 80 -5.66 14.57 9.87
CA PHE A 80 -5.72 15.95 10.31
C PHE A 80 -5.89 16.85 9.11
N ASP A 81 -6.82 17.77 9.18
CA ASP A 81 -6.99 18.87 8.23
C ASP A 81 -6.95 20.22 8.95
N ASN A 82 -5.86 20.96 8.76
CA ASN A 82 -5.65 22.38 9.07
C ASN A 82 -6.44 22.94 10.29
N GLU A 83 -6.36 22.34 11.46
CA GLU A 83 -7.03 22.77 12.71
C GLU A 83 -8.56 22.69 12.69
N VAL A 84 -9.19 22.33 11.58
CA VAL A 84 -10.66 22.38 11.42
C VAL A 84 -11.30 21.01 11.65
N ALA A 85 -10.67 19.93 11.19
CA ALA A 85 -11.20 18.59 11.31
C ALA A 85 -10.13 17.57 11.68
N GLN A 86 -10.52 16.64 12.54
CA GLN A 86 -9.67 15.53 12.97
C GLN A 86 -10.49 14.25 13.02
N ALA A 87 -9.92 13.15 12.53
CA ALA A 87 -10.46 11.82 12.70
C ALA A 87 -9.38 10.87 13.22
N SER A 88 -9.77 9.96 14.11
CA SER A 88 -8.89 8.92 14.62
C SER A 88 -9.68 7.63 14.77
N GLU A 89 -9.10 6.52 14.30
CA GLU A 89 -9.63 5.17 14.48
C GLU A 89 -8.53 4.22 14.93
N SER A 90 -8.92 3.17 15.64
CA SER A 90 -8.01 2.11 16.08
C SER A 90 -8.54 0.75 15.64
N LEU A 91 -7.64 -0.06 15.08
CA LEU A 91 -7.90 -1.42 14.60
C LEU A 91 -7.04 -2.43 15.36
N PRO A 92 -7.57 -3.63 15.68
CA PRO A 92 -6.74 -4.71 16.20
C PRO A 92 -5.82 -5.25 15.09
N ILE A 93 -4.56 -5.44 15.43
CA ILE A 93 -3.55 -6.05 14.55
C ILE A 93 -2.69 -7.04 15.30
N GLU A 94 -2.00 -7.90 14.57
CA GLU A 94 -0.87 -8.66 15.07
C GLU A 94 0.42 -8.05 14.51
N LEU A 95 1.29 -7.57 15.40
CA LEU A 95 2.55 -6.93 15.04
C LEU A 95 3.71 -7.88 15.33
N THR A 96 4.54 -8.10 14.33
CA THR A 96 5.83 -8.78 14.46
C THR A 96 6.96 -7.78 14.25
N GLY A 97 7.92 -7.75 15.17
CA GLY A 97 9.02 -6.80 15.14
C GLY A 97 8.68 -5.46 15.80
N ALA A 98 9.44 -4.43 15.49
CA ALA A 98 9.27 -3.11 16.09
C ALA A 98 8.09 -2.35 15.49
N GLY A 99 7.36 -1.63 16.36
CA GLY A 99 6.31 -0.70 15.93
C GLY A 99 6.85 0.39 15.01
N LYS A 100 5.98 0.95 14.18
CA LYS A 100 6.35 1.94 13.18
C LYS A 100 5.28 3.01 13.01
N VAL A 101 5.74 4.24 12.75
CA VAL A 101 4.85 5.34 12.35
C VAL A 101 5.17 5.72 10.92
N ILE A 102 4.17 5.72 10.06
CA ILE A 102 4.28 6.06 8.65
C ILE A 102 3.08 6.89 8.22
N SER A 103 3.23 7.65 7.14
CA SER A 103 2.12 8.38 6.53
C SER A 103 1.85 7.85 5.13
N LEU A 104 0.60 7.46 4.88
CA LEU A 104 0.17 6.86 3.63
C LEU A 104 -1.00 7.64 3.03
N ARG A 105 -1.01 7.82 1.71
CA ARG A 105 -2.18 8.38 1.01
C ARG A 105 -3.31 7.36 0.96
N PRO A 106 -4.52 7.72 1.45
CA PRO A 106 -5.67 6.80 1.52
C PRO A 106 -5.98 6.12 0.18
N ARG A 107 -5.94 6.90 -0.90
CA ARG A 107 -6.21 6.39 -2.24
C ARG A 107 -5.31 5.21 -2.60
N TYR A 108 -3.99 5.33 -2.41
CA TYR A 108 -3.07 4.26 -2.77
C TYR A 108 -3.16 3.06 -1.82
N VAL A 109 -3.51 3.29 -0.55
CA VAL A 109 -3.79 2.18 0.39
C VAL A 109 -5.01 1.40 -0.08
N ILE A 110 -6.11 2.09 -0.41
CA ILE A 110 -7.35 1.45 -0.88
C ILE A 110 -7.12 0.74 -2.22
N ASP A 111 -6.39 1.36 -3.17
CA ASP A 111 -6.05 0.74 -4.45
C ASP A 111 -5.22 -0.54 -4.25
N GLY A 112 -4.26 -0.51 -3.33
CA GLY A 112 -3.46 -1.69 -2.98
C GLY A 112 -4.29 -2.79 -2.31
N LEU A 113 -5.18 -2.43 -1.39
CA LEU A 113 -6.05 -3.38 -0.69
C LEU A 113 -7.11 -3.99 -1.60
N ALA A 114 -7.54 -3.28 -2.66
CA ALA A 114 -8.51 -3.80 -3.62
C ALA A 114 -8.02 -5.05 -4.38
N GLY A 115 -6.72 -5.26 -4.47
CA GLY A 115 -6.12 -6.47 -5.04
C GLY A 115 -5.91 -7.61 -4.05
N VAL A 116 -6.13 -7.37 -2.76
CA VAL A 116 -6.06 -8.40 -1.72
C VAL A 116 -7.40 -9.14 -1.67
N HIS A 117 -7.38 -10.43 -1.99
CA HIS A 117 -8.59 -11.27 -2.00
C HIS A 117 -8.63 -12.26 -0.83
N SER A 118 -7.85 -12.02 0.21
CA SER A 118 -7.79 -12.79 1.45
C SER A 118 -8.45 -12.04 2.61
N GLU A 119 -8.83 -12.77 3.66
CA GLU A 119 -9.41 -12.20 4.88
C GLU A 119 -8.46 -11.23 5.56
N PHE A 120 -7.16 -11.55 5.54
CA PHE A 120 -6.12 -10.73 6.15
C PHE A 120 -5.18 -10.13 5.11
N THR A 121 -4.65 -8.97 5.47
CA THR A 121 -3.58 -8.27 4.77
C THR A 121 -2.35 -8.25 5.65
N ARG A 122 -1.19 -8.55 5.07
CA ARG A 122 0.11 -8.31 5.68
C ARG A 122 0.68 -7.01 5.15
N ILE A 123 1.12 -6.14 6.07
CA ILE A 123 1.83 -4.90 5.78
C ILE A 123 3.24 -5.06 6.30
N SER A 124 4.19 -5.29 5.43
CA SER A 124 5.60 -5.53 5.79
C SER A 124 6.41 -4.24 5.65
N PHE A 125 7.24 -3.95 6.66
CA PHE A 125 8.04 -2.72 6.76
C PHE A 125 9.42 -2.96 6.19
N MET A 126 9.61 -2.59 4.92
CA MET A 126 10.92 -2.70 4.26
C MET A 126 11.91 -1.75 4.94
N ASP A 127 13.16 -2.16 5.06
CA ASP A 127 14.26 -1.28 5.47
C ASP A 127 15.23 -1.11 4.31
N LYS A 128 15.35 0.12 3.81
CA LYS A 128 16.29 0.48 2.75
C LYS A 128 17.54 1.19 3.29
N GLY A 129 17.70 1.26 4.62
CA GLY A 129 18.89 1.79 5.27
C GLY A 129 19.14 3.28 5.07
N ASN A 130 18.18 4.04 4.53
CA ASN A 130 18.32 5.49 4.34
C ASN A 130 17.50 6.25 5.39
N PRO A 131 18.14 6.87 6.41
CA PRO A 131 17.42 7.57 7.48
C PRO A 131 16.66 8.82 7.01
N ASN A 132 17.02 9.37 5.85
CA ASN A 132 16.43 10.59 5.31
C ASN A 132 15.21 10.34 4.38
N LYS A 133 14.87 9.08 4.14
CA LYS A 133 13.71 8.71 3.31
C LYS A 133 12.93 7.60 3.99
N PRO A 134 11.60 7.73 4.08
CA PRO A 134 10.78 6.65 4.59
C PRO A 134 10.95 5.42 3.69
N SER A 135 11.18 4.27 4.30
CA SER A 135 11.29 3.01 3.56
C SER A 135 9.91 2.57 3.06
N PRO A 136 9.84 1.94 1.88
CA PRO A 136 8.58 1.43 1.35
C PRO A 136 7.92 0.41 2.29
N VAL A 137 6.62 0.24 2.12
CA VAL A 137 5.88 -0.88 2.70
C VAL A 137 5.41 -1.82 1.60
N LEU A 138 5.35 -3.10 1.91
CA LEU A 138 4.79 -4.12 1.04
C LEU A 138 3.44 -4.57 1.60
N ILE A 139 2.40 -4.45 0.80
CA ILE A 139 1.07 -5.01 1.06
C ILE A 139 0.97 -6.33 0.33
N SER A 140 0.59 -7.39 1.03
CA SER A 140 0.41 -8.73 0.48
C SER A 140 -0.81 -9.43 1.06
N SER A 141 -1.27 -10.47 0.38
CA SER A 141 -2.39 -11.30 0.82
C SER A 141 -1.95 -12.27 1.91
N GLN A 142 -2.81 -12.48 2.92
CA GLN A 142 -2.60 -13.49 3.96
C GLN A 142 -3.93 -14.21 4.28
N ALA A 143 -3.95 -15.52 4.14
CA ALA A 143 -5.19 -16.30 4.27
C ALA A 143 -5.68 -16.39 5.73
N ALA A 144 -4.77 -16.60 6.69
CA ALA A 144 -5.05 -16.63 8.11
C ALA A 144 -4.00 -15.81 8.87
N LYS A 145 -4.28 -15.44 10.11
CA LYS A 145 -3.40 -14.61 10.95
C LYS A 145 -2.00 -15.19 11.09
N ASP A 146 -1.93 -16.49 11.32
CA ASP A 146 -0.67 -17.23 11.56
C ASP A 146 -0.04 -17.79 10.27
N ASP A 147 -0.63 -17.49 9.10
CA ASP A 147 -0.13 -17.98 7.83
C ASP A 147 1.13 -17.24 7.37
N LYS A 148 1.87 -17.92 6.49
CA LYS A 148 2.95 -17.26 5.78
C LYS A 148 2.40 -16.29 4.75
N ASP A 149 3.21 -15.29 4.43
CA ASP A 149 2.93 -14.36 3.34
C ASP A 149 2.62 -15.08 2.03
N SER A 150 1.65 -14.58 1.29
CA SER A 150 1.29 -15.11 -0.03
C SER A 150 1.94 -14.30 -1.14
N ASP A 151 2.71 -14.95 -1.99
CA ASP A 151 3.31 -14.34 -3.18
C ASP A 151 2.32 -14.04 -4.31
N ASN A 152 1.04 -14.41 -4.15
CA ASN A 152 0.03 -14.24 -5.18
C ASN A 152 -0.31 -12.77 -5.47
N TYR A 153 -0.13 -11.90 -4.48
CA TYR A 153 -0.36 -10.46 -4.62
C TYR A 153 0.67 -9.68 -3.82
N ARG A 154 1.34 -8.75 -4.49
CA ARG A 154 2.34 -7.86 -3.88
C ARG A 154 2.15 -6.44 -4.40
N TYR A 155 1.98 -5.50 -3.49
CA TYR A 155 1.83 -4.09 -3.80
C TYR A 155 2.80 -3.27 -2.94
N VAL A 156 3.75 -2.59 -3.59
CA VAL A 156 4.74 -1.75 -2.91
C VAL A 156 4.23 -0.32 -2.89
N LEU A 157 4.20 0.27 -1.69
CA LEU A 157 3.75 1.64 -1.47
C LEU A 157 4.83 2.44 -0.76
N GLN A 158 5.15 3.63 -1.31
CA GLN A 158 6.09 4.56 -0.72
C GLN A 158 5.38 5.49 0.27
N PRO A 159 5.72 5.46 1.57
CA PRO A 159 5.20 6.40 2.54
C PRO A 159 5.64 7.83 2.25
N HIS A 160 4.84 8.79 2.70
CA HIS A 160 5.21 10.21 2.74
C HIS A 160 6.15 10.50 3.91
N LEU A 161 6.95 11.55 3.77
CA LEU A 161 7.68 12.11 4.89
C LEU A 161 6.67 12.63 5.93
N LEU A 162 6.89 12.28 7.18
CA LEU A 162 6.17 12.89 8.30
C LEU A 162 6.63 14.36 8.38
N LEU A 163 5.75 15.30 8.04
CA LEU A 163 6.02 16.72 8.24
C LEU A 163 5.90 16.99 9.74
N GLY A 164 7.03 17.29 10.40
CA GLY A 164 7.02 17.76 11.81
C GLY A 164 7.67 16.85 12.84
N GLN A 165 8.75 16.18 12.51
CA GLN A 165 9.75 15.71 13.50
C GLN A 165 11.02 16.50 13.36
#